data_d16778104efaf3a9fdda958a801384ae
#
_entry.id   d16778104efaf3a9fdda958a801384ae
#
_cell.length_a   1.000
_cell.length_b   1.000
_cell.length_c   1.000
_cell.angle_alpha   90.00
_cell.angle_beta   90.00
_cell.angle_gamma   90.00
#
_symmetry.space_group_name_H-M   'P 1'
#
loop_
_entity.id
_entity.type
_entity.pdbx_description
1 polymer ?
#
loop_
_entity_poly.entity_id
_entity_poly.type
_entity_poly.pdbx_seq_one_letter_code
_entity_poly.pdbx_strand_id
1 'polypeptide(L)'
;MKVEKRQLQFDQKLEEMGMRIKDADQLKVKEDVFDEITLLALYRLVHKKWLSAIGGSISTGKEANIFFGERGNLNVAIKIYRIRTANFNAMSEYIVGDRRFSNVKKNRKDLVFAWTKKEFSNLSRAQEVGIPVPEPLVWDRNILLMSFLGEGERPYPQLRLAKIMDPESVYKQLIECIDTLYNKAELVHADLSEFNILYGDRLYLIDMGQSVTRDHPNALRYLMRDIKNINRYFRTRCAIQEDIKIFSKITHLDTIEP
;
A
#
# COMPACT_ATOMS: atom_id res chain seq x y z
N MET A 1 -12.66 -21.53 24.15
CA MET A 1 -12.36 -22.95 23.86
C MET A 1 -12.07 -23.28 22.39
N LYS A 2 -12.99 -23.08 21.40
CA LYS A 2 -12.68 -23.34 19.97
C LYS A 2 -11.66 -22.36 19.36
N VAL A 3 -11.73 -21.09 19.72
CA VAL A 3 -10.83 -20.02 19.25
C VAL A 3 -9.42 -20.25 19.79
N GLU A 4 -9.26 -20.51 21.08
CA GLU A 4 -7.94 -20.76 21.73
C GLU A 4 -7.23 -21.98 21.13
N LYS A 5 -7.96 -23.04 20.78
CA LYS A 5 -7.39 -24.26 20.20
C LYS A 5 -6.84 -24.04 18.78
N ARG A 6 -7.53 -23.19 17.99
CA ARG A 6 -7.07 -22.82 16.64
C ARG A 6 -5.88 -21.87 16.68
N GLN A 7 -5.87 -20.95 17.66
CA GLN A 7 -4.75 -20.06 17.90
C GLN A 7 -3.47 -20.82 18.21
N LEU A 8 -3.54 -21.75 19.19
CA LEU A 8 -2.41 -22.62 19.54
C LEU A 8 -1.90 -23.43 18.33
N GLN A 9 -2.79 -23.92 17.47
CA GLN A 9 -2.40 -24.62 16.25
C GLN A 9 -1.75 -23.70 15.21
N PHE A 10 -2.14 -22.42 15.17
CA PHE A 10 -1.56 -21.43 14.28
C PHE A 10 -0.14 -21.05 14.77
N ASP A 11 0.01 -20.73 16.05
CA ASP A 11 1.29 -20.38 16.65
C ASP A 11 2.29 -21.54 16.51
N GLN A 12 1.87 -22.77 16.77
CA GLN A 12 2.67 -23.98 16.52
C GLN A 12 3.10 -24.12 15.06
N LYS A 13 2.22 -23.86 14.09
CA LYS A 13 2.59 -23.92 12.67
C LYS A 13 3.61 -22.86 12.29
N LEU A 14 3.52 -21.64 12.84
CA LEU A 14 4.53 -20.61 12.59
C LEU A 14 5.88 -20.96 13.22
N GLU A 15 5.87 -21.48 14.44
CA GLU A 15 7.09 -21.97 15.12
C GLU A 15 7.72 -23.16 14.38
N GLU A 16 6.93 -24.13 13.95
CA GLU A 16 7.38 -25.26 13.10
C GLU A 16 7.99 -24.78 11.77
N MET A 17 7.54 -23.63 11.25
CA MET A 17 8.12 -22.97 10.08
C MET A 17 9.44 -22.24 10.38
N GLY A 18 9.88 -22.21 11.66
CA GLY A 18 11.07 -21.48 12.09
C GLY A 18 10.86 -19.97 12.16
N MET A 19 9.61 -19.50 12.21
CA MET A 19 9.26 -18.09 12.32
C MET A 19 9.08 -17.71 13.81
N ARG A 20 9.83 -16.70 14.24
CA ARG A 20 9.69 -16.16 15.59
C ARG A 20 8.46 -15.25 15.67
N ILE A 21 7.56 -15.53 16.62
CA ILE A 21 6.42 -14.69 16.93
C ILE A 21 6.82 -13.68 17.99
N LYS A 22 6.71 -12.40 17.67
CA LYS A 22 6.76 -11.31 18.65
C LYS A 22 5.31 -10.91 18.95
N ASP A 23 4.93 -10.82 20.21
CA ASP A 23 3.58 -10.40 20.65
C ASP A 23 2.42 -11.32 20.19
N ALA A 24 2.43 -12.59 20.59
CA ALA A 24 1.38 -13.56 20.29
C ALA A 24 -0.04 -13.05 20.65
N ASP A 25 -0.17 -12.21 21.70
CA ASP A 25 -1.46 -11.64 22.11
C ASP A 25 -2.05 -10.64 21.09
N GLN A 26 -1.22 -9.93 20.33
CA GLN A 26 -1.67 -9.02 19.28
C GLN A 26 -2.01 -9.74 17.96
N LEU A 27 -1.53 -10.96 17.77
CA LEU A 27 -1.89 -11.81 16.63
C LEU A 27 -3.27 -12.48 16.79
N LYS A 28 -3.82 -12.55 18.01
CA LYS A 28 -5.11 -13.19 18.35
C LYS A 28 -6.32 -12.68 17.57
N VAL A 29 -6.23 -11.56 16.89
CA VAL A 29 -7.39 -10.84 16.35
C VAL A 29 -7.85 -11.34 14.96
N LYS A 30 -7.16 -12.30 14.27
CA LYS A 30 -7.40 -12.39 12.81
C LYS A 30 -7.34 -13.78 12.19
N GLU A 31 -8.18 -14.70 12.65
CA GLU A 31 -8.43 -15.99 11.97
C GLU A 31 -8.76 -15.85 10.46
N ASP A 32 -9.36 -14.73 10.06
CA ASP A 32 -9.76 -14.49 8.65
C ASP A 32 -8.58 -14.09 7.73
N VAL A 33 -7.42 -13.74 8.28
CA VAL A 33 -6.25 -13.30 7.49
C VAL A 33 -5.31 -14.45 7.16
N PHE A 34 -5.18 -15.41 8.08
CA PHE A 34 -4.23 -16.51 7.99
C PHE A 34 -4.90 -17.80 7.51
N ASP A 35 -5.45 -17.78 6.29
CA ASP A 35 -5.92 -19.01 5.64
C ASP A 35 -4.75 -19.88 5.15
N GLU A 36 -5.04 -21.10 4.68
CA GLU A 36 -4.02 -22.04 4.20
C GLU A 36 -3.14 -21.47 3.08
N ILE A 37 -3.69 -20.61 2.24
CA ILE A 37 -2.96 -19.98 1.13
C ILE A 37 -1.95 -18.99 1.68
N THR A 38 -2.36 -18.17 2.65
CA THR A 38 -1.52 -17.20 3.35
C THR A 38 -0.41 -17.90 4.14
N LEU A 39 -0.74 -18.98 4.87
CA LEU A 39 0.24 -19.77 5.60
C LEU A 39 1.31 -20.37 4.68
N LEU A 40 0.92 -20.92 3.53
CA LEU A 40 1.85 -21.44 2.53
C LEU A 40 2.74 -20.33 1.93
N ALA A 41 2.22 -19.13 1.75
CA ALA A 41 3.00 -17.99 1.29
C ALA A 41 4.02 -17.55 2.35
N LEU A 42 3.61 -17.44 3.61
CA LEU A 42 4.50 -17.15 4.74
C LEU A 42 5.61 -18.20 4.86
N TYR A 43 5.26 -19.50 4.82
CA TYR A 43 6.25 -20.58 4.84
C TYR A 43 7.34 -20.40 3.77
N ARG A 44 6.94 -20.09 2.52
CA ARG A 44 7.91 -19.86 1.45
C ARG A 44 8.78 -18.63 1.69
N LEU A 45 8.22 -17.56 2.23
CA LEU A 45 8.97 -16.34 2.55
C LEU A 45 10.01 -16.59 3.65
N VAL A 46 9.65 -17.35 4.69
CA VAL A 46 10.58 -17.76 5.76
C VAL A 46 11.67 -18.68 5.21
N HIS A 47 11.29 -19.72 4.48
CA HIS A 47 12.24 -20.67 3.92
C HIS A 47 13.25 -20.03 2.95
N LYS A 48 12.81 -19.01 2.21
CA LYS A 48 13.68 -18.19 1.33
C LYS A 48 14.42 -17.07 2.07
N LYS A 49 14.34 -17.01 3.40
CA LYS A 49 14.98 -15.99 4.26
C LYS A 49 14.55 -14.54 3.95
N TRP A 50 13.35 -14.35 3.40
CA TRP A 50 12.76 -13.04 3.24
C TRP A 50 12.10 -12.52 4.53
N LEU A 51 11.74 -13.44 5.44
CA LEU A 51 11.09 -13.14 6.71
C LEU A 51 11.71 -14.02 7.80
N SER A 52 12.02 -13.46 8.97
CA SER A 52 12.57 -14.17 10.13
C SER A 52 11.66 -14.10 11.35
N ALA A 53 10.84 -13.05 11.45
CA ALA A 53 9.87 -12.90 12.54
C ALA A 53 8.63 -12.13 12.05
N ILE A 54 7.49 -12.41 12.69
CA ILE A 54 6.26 -11.64 12.59
C ILE A 54 5.90 -11.06 13.95
N GLY A 55 5.54 -9.79 13.98
CA GLY A 55 5.13 -9.05 15.18
C GLY A 55 3.67 -8.64 15.14
N GLY A 56 3.34 -7.63 15.93
CA GLY A 56 2.00 -7.10 16.07
C GLY A 56 1.43 -6.46 14.81
N SER A 57 0.12 -6.22 14.81
CA SER A 57 -0.57 -5.55 13.72
C SER A 57 -0.29 -4.05 13.74
N ILE A 58 0.29 -3.51 12.67
CA ILE A 58 0.48 -2.08 12.46
C ILE A 58 -0.84 -1.43 12.07
N SER A 59 -1.60 -2.06 11.16
CA SER A 59 -2.86 -1.55 10.65
C SER A 59 -3.82 -2.66 10.27
N THR A 60 -5.12 -2.40 10.49
CA THR A 60 -6.20 -3.32 10.17
C THR A 60 -7.16 -2.64 9.22
N GLY A 61 -7.15 -3.04 7.96
CA GLY A 61 -8.09 -2.57 6.95
C GLY A 61 -9.15 -3.61 6.56
N LYS A 62 -10.11 -3.18 5.75
CA LYS A 62 -11.15 -4.07 5.20
C LYS A 62 -10.58 -5.04 4.16
N GLU A 63 -9.59 -4.59 3.38
CA GLU A 63 -9.01 -5.35 2.26
C GLU A 63 -7.71 -6.04 2.62
N ALA A 64 -6.90 -5.45 3.52
CA ALA A 64 -5.61 -5.98 3.94
C ALA A 64 -5.31 -5.64 5.39
N ASN A 65 -4.40 -6.41 5.98
CA ASN A 65 -3.80 -6.12 7.27
C ASN A 65 -2.30 -5.96 7.08
N ILE A 66 -1.71 -5.05 7.85
CA ILE A 66 -0.27 -4.80 7.85
C ILE A 66 0.27 -5.23 9.21
N PHE A 67 1.28 -6.08 9.20
CA PHE A 67 1.98 -6.54 10.38
C PHE A 67 3.42 -6.03 10.36
N PHE A 68 3.96 -5.82 11.55
CA PHE A 68 5.39 -5.66 11.73
C PHE A 68 6.10 -6.98 11.48
N GLY A 69 7.29 -6.96 10.94
CA GLY A 69 8.11 -8.14 10.74
C GLY A 69 9.59 -7.82 10.73
N GLU A 70 10.40 -8.87 10.71
CA GLU A 70 11.86 -8.77 10.63
C GLU A 70 12.42 -9.64 9.51
N ARG A 71 13.43 -9.12 8.85
CA ARG A 71 14.28 -9.82 7.91
C ARG A 71 15.74 -9.70 8.37
N GLY A 72 16.22 -10.67 9.14
CA GLY A 72 17.49 -10.52 9.85
C GLY A 72 17.43 -9.33 10.82
N ASN A 73 18.26 -8.31 10.60
CA ASN A 73 18.30 -7.08 11.40
C ASN A 73 17.47 -5.93 10.80
N LEU A 74 16.74 -6.17 9.72
CA LEU A 74 15.93 -5.15 9.05
C LEU A 74 14.47 -5.28 9.47
N ASN A 75 13.86 -4.14 9.80
CA ASN A 75 12.42 -4.05 10.03
C ASN A 75 11.67 -4.02 8.70
N VAL A 76 10.62 -4.82 8.58
CA VAL A 76 9.79 -4.93 7.38
C VAL A 76 8.32 -4.79 7.74
N ALA A 77 7.53 -4.34 6.78
CA ALA A 77 6.07 -4.36 6.85
C ALA A 77 5.55 -5.52 5.98
N ILE A 78 4.65 -6.32 6.58
CA ILE A 78 4.03 -7.48 5.94
C ILE A 78 2.58 -7.12 5.66
N LYS A 79 2.26 -6.77 4.42
CA LYS A 79 0.89 -6.48 3.99
C LYS A 79 0.25 -7.77 3.48
N ILE A 80 -0.82 -8.20 4.13
CA ILE A 80 -1.54 -9.43 3.81
C ILE A 80 -2.94 -9.06 3.34
N TYR A 81 -3.23 -9.29 2.06
CA TYR A 81 -4.56 -9.11 1.49
C TYR A 81 -5.50 -10.24 1.86
N ARG A 82 -6.73 -9.89 2.24
CA ARG A 82 -7.76 -10.84 2.60
C ARG A 82 -8.40 -11.45 1.35
N ILE A 83 -8.29 -12.76 1.16
CA ILE A 83 -8.85 -13.43 -0.03
C ILE A 83 -10.37 -13.53 0.06
N ARG A 84 -10.93 -13.78 1.27
CA ARG A 84 -12.36 -14.04 1.46
C ARG A 84 -13.21 -12.77 1.43
N THR A 85 -12.73 -11.68 2.01
CA THR A 85 -13.50 -10.44 2.23
C THR A 85 -13.13 -9.32 1.27
N ALA A 86 -12.17 -9.54 0.35
CA ALA A 86 -11.78 -8.56 -0.65
C ALA A 86 -12.98 -8.09 -1.48
N ASN A 87 -13.09 -6.78 -1.68
CA ASN A 87 -14.11 -6.18 -2.54
C ASN A 87 -13.76 -6.40 -4.01
N PHE A 88 -14.25 -7.50 -4.56
CA PHE A 88 -13.99 -7.92 -5.94
C PHE A 88 -14.32 -6.84 -6.97
N ASN A 89 -15.46 -6.16 -6.83
CA ASN A 89 -15.91 -5.16 -7.79
C ASN A 89 -15.00 -3.92 -7.76
N ALA A 90 -14.65 -3.45 -6.58
CA ALA A 90 -13.75 -2.31 -6.42
C ALA A 90 -12.34 -2.62 -6.97
N MET A 91 -11.76 -3.78 -6.66
CA MET A 91 -10.46 -4.18 -7.20
C MET A 91 -10.48 -4.33 -8.72
N SER A 92 -11.58 -4.86 -9.27
CA SER A 92 -11.73 -5.08 -10.71
C SER A 92 -11.70 -3.76 -11.49
N GLU A 93 -12.24 -2.67 -10.97
CA GLU A 93 -12.25 -1.36 -11.63
C GLU A 93 -10.83 -0.85 -11.94
N TYR A 94 -9.88 -1.09 -11.05
CA TYR A 94 -8.48 -0.66 -11.20
C TYR A 94 -7.58 -1.67 -11.94
N ILE A 95 -8.06 -2.88 -12.16
CA ILE A 95 -7.36 -3.92 -12.94
C ILE A 95 -7.85 -3.94 -14.39
N VAL A 96 -9.16 -3.74 -14.60
CA VAL A 96 -9.75 -3.65 -15.93
C VAL A 96 -9.29 -2.36 -16.58
N GLY A 97 -8.62 -2.47 -17.74
CA GLY A 97 -7.99 -1.35 -18.44
C GLY A 97 -6.48 -1.21 -18.20
N ASP A 98 -5.94 -1.89 -17.20
CA ASP A 98 -4.49 -1.99 -17.01
C ASP A 98 -3.93 -3.15 -17.86
N ARG A 99 -3.20 -2.81 -18.92
CA ARG A 99 -2.66 -3.79 -19.90
C ARG A 99 -1.73 -4.82 -19.26
N ARG A 100 -1.10 -4.49 -18.12
CA ARG A 100 -0.22 -5.40 -17.38
C ARG A 100 -0.96 -6.61 -16.80
N PHE A 101 -2.29 -6.51 -16.65
CA PHE A 101 -3.15 -7.49 -15.97
C PHE A 101 -4.31 -7.99 -16.84
N SER A 102 -4.22 -7.84 -18.17
CA SER A 102 -5.27 -8.24 -19.14
C SER A 102 -5.67 -9.71 -19.06
N ASN A 103 -4.77 -10.60 -18.64
CA ASN A 103 -4.99 -12.06 -18.60
C ASN A 103 -5.36 -12.60 -17.22
N VAL A 104 -5.74 -11.75 -16.26
CA VAL A 104 -6.11 -12.20 -14.91
C VAL A 104 -7.47 -12.92 -14.96
N LYS A 105 -7.52 -14.12 -14.41
CA LYS A 105 -8.77 -14.88 -14.30
C LYS A 105 -9.74 -14.16 -13.37
N LYS A 106 -11.03 -14.15 -13.75
CA LYS A 106 -12.11 -13.47 -13.01
C LYS A 106 -12.58 -14.28 -11.78
N ASN A 107 -11.66 -14.82 -10.99
CA ASN A 107 -11.98 -15.38 -9.69
C ASN A 107 -11.30 -14.57 -8.57
N ARG A 108 -11.89 -14.60 -7.39
CA ARG A 108 -11.47 -13.78 -6.25
C ARG A 108 -10.00 -13.97 -5.87
N LYS A 109 -9.52 -15.21 -5.86
CA LYS A 109 -8.16 -15.56 -5.50
C LYS A 109 -7.13 -14.98 -6.48
N ASP A 110 -7.31 -15.21 -7.79
CA ASP A 110 -6.38 -14.76 -8.81
C ASP A 110 -6.39 -13.22 -8.92
N LEU A 111 -7.55 -12.59 -8.66
CA LEU A 111 -7.66 -11.14 -8.60
C LEU A 111 -6.85 -10.56 -7.43
N VAL A 112 -6.94 -11.15 -6.23
CA VAL A 112 -6.16 -10.69 -5.06
C VAL A 112 -4.65 -10.88 -5.31
N PHE A 113 -4.25 -11.97 -5.97
CA PHE A 113 -2.84 -12.17 -6.32
C PHE A 113 -2.34 -11.16 -7.35
N ALA A 114 -3.17 -10.86 -8.35
CA ALA A 114 -2.88 -9.80 -9.31
C ALA A 114 -2.79 -8.43 -8.66
N TRP A 115 -3.67 -8.15 -7.69
CA TRP A 115 -3.66 -6.91 -6.91
C TRP A 115 -2.37 -6.76 -6.10
N THR A 116 -1.94 -7.81 -5.40
CA THR A 116 -0.67 -7.83 -4.66
C THR A 116 0.52 -7.57 -5.58
N LYS A 117 0.56 -8.25 -6.74
CA LYS A 117 1.59 -8.02 -7.77
C LYS A 117 1.54 -6.60 -8.33
N LYS A 118 0.32 -6.05 -8.51
CA LYS A 118 0.11 -4.69 -9.01
C LYS A 118 0.69 -3.66 -8.05
N GLU A 119 0.40 -3.78 -6.75
CA GLU A 119 0.96 -2.87 -5.76
C GLU A 119 2.49 -2.96 -5.70
N PHE A 120 3.05 -4.17 -5.69
CA PHE A 120 4.50 -4.37 -5.78
C PHE A 120 5.11 -3.66 -6.99
N SER A 121 4.52 -3.84 -8.18
CA SER A 121 4.99 -3.22 -9.42
C SER A 121 4.86 -1.68 -9.39
N ASN A 122 3.78 -1.15 -8.82
CA ASN A 122 3.56 0.29 -8.70
C ASN A 122 4.55 0.95 -7.74
N LEU A 123 4.82 0.31 -6.59
CA LEU A 123 5.84 0.76 -5.63
C LEU A 123 7.23 0.76 -6.27
N SER A 124 7.60 -0.31 -7.00
CA SER A 124 8.88 -0.40 -7.71
C SER A 124 9.05 0.74 -8.70
N ARG A 125 8.04 1.00 -9.54
CA ARG A 125 8.08 2.10 -10.53
C ARG A 125 8.17 3.48 -9.87
N ALA A 126 7.47 3.70 -8.77
CA ALA A 126 7.54 4.95 -8.02
C ALA A 126 8.94 5.15 -7.41
N GLN A 127 9.53 4.09 -6.85
CA GLN A 127 10.87 4.10 -6.27
C GLN A 127 11.94 4.39 -7.34
N GLU A 128 11.85 3.78 -8.52
CA GLU A 128 12.78 3.95 -9.64
C GLU A 128 12.91 5.42 -10.09
N VAL A 129 11.87 6.22 -9.93
CA VAL A 129 11.87 7.65 -10.27
C VAL A 129 12.11 8.56 -9.06
N GLY A 130 12.47 7.98 -7.91
CA GLY A 130 12.86 8.72 -6.71
C GLY A 130 11.71 9.21 -5.85
N ILE A 131 10.46 8.72 -6.06
CA ILE A 131 9.34 9.03 -5.16
C ILE A 131 9.52 8.22 -3.87
N PRO A 132 9.47 8.87 -2.69
CA PRO A 132 9.53 8.16 -1.44
C PRO A 132 8.30 7.28 -1.24
N VAL A 133 8.50 5.98 -1.25
CA VAL A 133 7.50 4.92 -1.00
C VAL A 133 8.16 3.85 -0.12
N PRO A 134 7.40 2.96 0.53
CA PRO A 134 8.00 1.77 1.12
C PRO A 134 8.71 0.97 0.04
N GLU A 135 9.99 0.61 0.25
CA GLU A 135 10.74 -0.22 -0.68
C GLU A 135 10.08 -1.60 -0.82
N PRO A 136 9.58 -1.99 -2.00
CA PRO A 136 8.99 -3.29 -2.22
C PRO A 136 10.10 -4.35 -2.29
N LEU A 137 10.07 -5.32 -1.35
CA LEU A 137 11.12 -6.34 -1.24
C LEU A 137 10.79 -7.60 -2.02
N VAL A 138 9.60 -8.15 -1.79
CA VAL A 138 9.11 -9.35 -2.45
C VAL A 138 7.60 -9.47 -2.27
N TRP A 139 6.95 -10.15 -3.21
CA TRP A 139 5.55 -10.55 -3.06
C TRP A 139 5.41 -12.05 -3.30
N ASP A 140 4.45 -12.67 -2.60
CA ASP A 140 4.06 -14.05 -2.80
C ASP A 140 2.55 -14.20 -2.58
N ARG A 141 1.81 -14.55 -3.63
CA ARG A 141 0.35 -14.68 -3.60
C ARG A 141 -0.32 -13.39 -3.11
N ASN A 142 -0.93 -13.43 -1.91
CA ASN A 142 -1.62 -12.32 -1.26
C ASN A 142 -0.76 -11.56 -0.24
N ILE A 143 0.55 -11.81 -0.21
CA ILE A 143 1.49 -11.17 0.72
C ILE A 143 2.45 -10.26 -0.05
N LEU A 144 2.58 -9.03 0.41
CA LEU A 144 3.58 -8.07 -0.01
C LEU A 144 4.49 -7.75 1.17
N LEU A 145 5.78 -8.00 1.02
CA LEU A 145 6.83 -7.54 1.92
C LEU A 145 7.42 -6.24 1.39
N MET A 146 7.56 -5.27 2.28
CA MET A 146 8.17 -3.97 1.97
C MET A 146 8.93 -3.45 3.18
N SER A 147 9.78 -2.44 2.99
CA SER A 147 10.47 -1.79 4.10
C SER A 147 9.47 -1.21 5.10
N PHE A 148 9.81 -1.30 6.39
CA PHE A 148 9.03 -0.65 7.43
C PHE A 148 9.39 0.84 7.48
N LEU A 149 8.38 1.70 7.52
CA LEU A 149 8.51 3.15 7.63
C LEU A 149 8.17 3.58 9.04
N GLY A 150 9.18 3.87 9.85
CA GLY A 150 9.01 4.22 11.26
C GLY A 150 10.31 4.23 12.03
N GLU A 151 10.22 4.45 13.35
CA GLU A 151 11.33 4.41 14.29
C GLU A 151 11.15 3.25 15.27
N GLY A 152 12.13 2.34 15.32
CA GLY A 152 12.00 1.09 16.07
C GLY A 152 10.85 0.25 15.53
N GLU A 153 9.84 -0.01 16.35
CA GLU A 153 8.60 -0.72 15.96
C GLU A 153 7.39 0.23 15.80
N ARG A 154 7.60 1.55 15.89
CA ARG A 154 6.54 2.55 15.78
C ARG A 154 6.49 3.08 14.35
N PRO A 155 5.37 2.91 13.64
CA PRO A 155 5.23 3.46 12.29
C PRO A 155 5.18 4.99 12.32
N TYR A 156 5.66 5.63 11.27
CA TYR A 156 5.44 7.06 11.07
C TYR A 156 3.95 7.36 11.02
N PRO A 157 3.51 8.50 11.58
CA PRO A 157 2.10 8.89 11.57
C PRO A 157 1.63 9.19 10.14
N GLN A 158 0.35 8.93 9.88
CA GLN A 158 -0.32 9.45 8.69
C GLN A 158 -0.31 10.98 8.72
N LEU A 159 -0.24 11.63 7.54
CA LEU A 159 -0.21 13.09 7.41
C LEU A 159 -1.36 13.77 8.16
N ARG A 160 -2.54 13.15 8.18
CA ARG A 160 -3.73 13.65 8.92
C ARG A 160 -3.53 13.75 10.43
N LEU A 161 -2.62 12.94 11.00
CA LEU A 161 -2.33 12.89 12.44
C LEU A 161 -1.03 13.60 12.80
N ALA A 162 -0.24 13.97 11.78
CA ALA A 162 1.06 14.59 11.98
C ALA A 162 0.93 16.09 12.31
N LYS A 163 1.84 16.57 13.14
CA LYS A 163 2.02 18.01 13.37
C LYS A 163 2.93 18.56 12.27
N ILE A 164 2.34 19.22 11.26
CA ILE A 164 3.06 19.80 10.14
C ILE A 164 3.57 21.18 10.56
N MET A 165 4.88 21.40 10.54
CA MET A 165 5.51 22.66 10.91
C MET A 165 5.49 23.67 9.77
N ASP A 166 5.65 23.22 8.53
CA ASP A 166 5.62 24.01 7.30
C ASP A 166 4.65 23.39 6.28
N PRO A 167 3.33 23.73 6.37
CA PRO A 167 2.34 23.19 5.45
C PRO A 167 2.57 23.58 3.99
N GLU A 168 3.14 24.75 3.72
CA GLU A 168 3.40 25.21 2.36
C GLU A 168 4.47 24.38 1.67
N SER A 169 5.56 24.08 2.37
CA SER A 169 6.62 23.20 1.87
C SER A 169 6.11 21.78 1.61
N VAL A 170 5.33 21.24 2.56
CA VAL A 170 4.73 19.90 2.42
C VAL A 170 3.78 19.84 1.23
N TYR A 171 2.95 20.88 1.04
CA TYR A 171 2.05 20.98 -0.10
C TYR A 171 2.81 20.98 -1.44
N LYS A 172 3.85 21.80 -1.56
CA LYS A 172 4.69 21.86 -2.77
C LYS A 172 5.33 20.52 -3.09
N GLN A 173 5.90 19.85 -2.08
CA GLN A 173 6.49 18.52 -2.24
C GLN A 173 5.46 17.49 -2.76
N LEU A 174 4.22 17.52 -2.26
CA LEU A 174 3.17 16.60 -2.70
C LEU A 174 2.74 16.88 -4.14
N ILE A 175 2.63 18.15 -4.56
CA ILE A 175 2.34 18.47 -5.97
C ILE A 175 3.49 18.00 -6.89
N GLU A 176 4.75 18.16 -6.47
CA GLU A 176 5.91 17.64 -7.18
C GLU A 176 5.91 16.10 -7.25
N CYS A 177 5.50 15.42 -6.17
CA CYS A 177 5.33 13.96 -6.18
C CYS A 177 4.26 13.51 -7.17
N ILE A 178 3.11 14.20 -7.23
CA ILE A 178 2.03 13.90 -8.19
C ILE A 178 2.53 14.07 -9.62
N ASP A 179 3.22 15.18 -9.91
CA ASP A 179 3.81 15.45 -11.23
C ASP A 179 4.82 14.37 -11.62
N THR A 180 5.74 14.04 -10.72
CA THR A 180 6.76 13.00 -10.94
C THR A 180 6.14 11.62 -11.14
N LEU A 181 5.10 11.29 -10.34
CA LEU A 181 4.37 10.02 -10.47
C LEU A 181 3.73 9.91 -11.86
N TYR A 182 3.06 10.98 -12.31
CA TYR A 182 2.38 11.00 -13.61
C TYR A 182 3.35 11.01 -14.78
N ASN A 183 4.36 11.89 -14.77
CA ASN A 183 5.22 12.13 -15.92
C ASN A 183 6.43 11.22 -16.03
N LYS A 184 6.98 10.74 -14.89
CA LYS A 184 8.17 9.88 -14.89
C LYS A 184 7.85 8.41 -14.60
N ALA A 185 7.01 8.12 -13.60
CA ALA A 185 6.59 6.75 -13.31
C ALA A 185 5.46 6.28 -14.24
N GLU A 186 4.81 7.19 -14.99
CA GLU A 186 3.62 6.94 -15.81
C GLU A 186 2.49 6.29 -15.01
N LEU A 187 2.31 6.75 -13.77
CA LEU A 187 1.30 6.28 -12.83
C LEU A 187 0.44 7.42 -12.31
N VAL A 188 -0.79 7.10 -11.96
CA VAL A 188 -1.67 7.92 -11.13
C VAL A 188 -1.92 7.13 -9.85
N HIS A 189 -1.84 7.76 -8.68
CA HIS A 189 -2.05 7.08 -7.40
C HIS A 189 -3.47 6.54 -7.27
N ALA A 190 -4.43 7.32 -7.72
CA ALA A 190 -5.85 6.99 -7.78
C ALA A 190 -6.56 6.80 -6.43
N ASP A 191 -5.87 7.09 -5.32
CA ASP A 191 -6.41 7.16 -3.96
C ASP A 191 -5.55 8.05 -3.05
N LEU A 192 -4.89 9.06 -3.64
CA LEU A 192 -4.02 9.94 -2.86
C LEU A 192 -4.85 10.83 -1.94
N SER A 193 -4.49 10.82 -0.66
CA SER A 193 -5.10 11.63 0.37
C SER A 193 -4.21 11.68 1.62
N GLU A 194 -4.56 12.51 2.59
CA GLU A 194 -3.91 12.61 3.90
C GLU A 194 -3.85 11.30 4.70
N PHE A 195 -4.61 10.28 4.27
CA PHE A 195 -4.62 8.94 4.87
C PHE A 195 -3.54 8.03 4.27
N ASN A 196 -3.17 8.27 3.00
CA ASN A 196 -2.22 7.45 2.25
C ASN A 196 -0.86 8.13 2.09
N ILE A 197 -0.52 9.00 3.03
CA ILE A 197 0.78 9.66 3.16
C ILE A 197 1.26 9.49 4.60
N LEU A 198 2.49 8.99 4.78
CA LEU A 198 3.17 9.01 6.07
C LEU A 198 4.10 10.22 6.14
N TYR A 199 4.19 10.81 7.34
CA TYR A 199 5.03 11.96 7.63
C TYR A 199 6.07 11.59 8.69
N GLY A 200 7.30 11.32 8.25
CA GLY A 200 8.42 10.95 9.09
C GLY A 200 9.61 11.90 8.84
N ASP A 201 10.78 11.35 8.60
CA ASP A 201 11.97 12.08 8.14
C ASP A 201 11.74 12.77 6.78
N ARG A 202 10.78 12.28 6.02
CA ARG A 202 10.23 12.84 4.78
C ARG A 202 8.79 12.37 4.58
N LEU A 203 8.18 12.81 3.48
CA LEU A 203 6.87 12.32 3.06
C LEU A 203 7.03 10.99 2.34
N TYR A 204 6.16 10.02 2.65
CA TYR A 204 6.09 8.74 1.94
C TYR A 204 4.68 8.49 1.43
N LEU A 205 4.54 8.21 0.14
CA LEU A 205 3.28 7.73 -0.41
C LEU A 205 3.14 6.24 -0.12
N ILE A 206 1.98 5.83 0.37
CA ILE A 206 1.67 4.43 0.70
C ILE A 206 0.39 3.98 0.01
N ASP A 207 0.15 2.68 0.00
CA ASP A 207 -1.08 2.07 -0.54
C ASP A 207 -1.27 2.30 -2.05
N MET A 208 -0.28 1.86 -2.84
CA MET A 208 -0.28 1.99 -4.29
C MET A 208 -1.05 0.88 -5.02
N GLY A 209 -1.90 0.12 -4.32
CA GLY A 209 -2.71 -0.95 -4.91
C GLY A 209 -3.71 -0.43 -5.95
N GLN A 210 -4.36 0.71 -5.69
CA GLN A 210 -5.29 1.36 -6.61
C GLN A 210 -4.61 2.08 -7.77
N SER A 211 -3.31 2.39 -7.66
CA SER A 211 -2.59 3.18 -8.68
C SER A 211 -2.67 2.54 -10.06
N VAL A 212 -3.00 3.34 -11.04
CA VAL A 212 -3.17 2.92 -12.44
C VAL A 212 -2.11 3.54 -13.35
N THR A 213 -1.87 2.91 -14.50
CA THR A 213 -0.99 3.49 -15.51
C THR A 213 -1.63 4.70 -16.17
N ARG A 214 -0.82 5.60 -16.71
CA ARG A 214 -1.29 6.84 -17.37
C ARG A 214 -2.21 6.58 -18.56
N ASP A 215 -2.09 5.43 -19.22
CA ASP A 215 -2.95 5.00 -20.34
C ASP A 215 -4.26 4.30 -19.91
N HIS A 216 -4.51 4.19 -18.60
CA HIS A 216 -5.77 3.64 -18.08
C HIS A 216 -6.94 4.57 -18.45
N PRO A 217 -8.13 4.04 -18.89
CA PRO A 217 -9.26 4.87 -19.31
C PRO A 217 -9.71 5.93 -18.29
N ASN A 218 -9.57 5.66 -17.01
CA ASN A 218 -9.95 6.56 -15.92
C ASN A 218 -8.77 7.37 -15.33
N ALA A 219 -7.57 7.31 -15.92
CA ALA A 219 -6.38 7.92 -15.33
C ALA A 219 -6.54 9.42 -15.02
N LEU A 220 -7.02 10.20 -16.00
CA LEU A 220 -7.21 11.65 -15.84
C LEU A 220 -8.27 11.98 -14.77
N ARG A 221 -9.34 11.21 -14.71
CA ARG A 221 -10.37 11.36 -13.66
C ARG A 221 -9.78 11.08 -12.26
N TYR A 222 -8.96 10.06 -12.14
CA TYR A 222 -8.30 9.73 -10.87
C TYR A 222 -7.24 10.76 -10.49
N LEU A 223 -6.46 11.26 -11.44
CA LEU A 223 -5.50 12.34 -11.20
C LEU A 223 -6.19 13.60 -10.67
N MET A 224 -7.28 14.02 -11.29
CA MET A 224 -8.06 15.18 -10.81
C MET A 224 -8.61 14.93 -9.40
N ARG A 225 -9.04 13.71 -9.08
CA ARG A 225 -9.51 13.36 -7.74
C ARG A 225 -8.38 13.45 -6.70
N ASP A 226 -7.19 12.95 -7.04
CA ASP A 226 -6.01 13.01 -6.18
C ASP A 226 -5.63 14.47 -5.89
N ILE A 227 -5.58 15.33 -6.90
CA ILE A 227 -5.32 16.77 -6.77
C ILE A 227 -6.37 17.42 -5.84
N LYS A 228 -7.66 17.17 -6.07
CA LYS A 228 -8.74 17.71 -5.24
C LYS A 228 -8.65 17.27 -3.79
N ASN A 229 -8.27 16.02 -3.52
CA ASN A 229 -8.10 15.50 -2.16
C ASN A 229 -6.98 16.24 -1.43
N ILE A 230 -5.82 16.42 -2.07
CA ILE A 230 -4.69 17.16 -1.50
C ILE A 230 -5.06 18.62 -1.28
N ASN A 231 -5.67 19.30 -2.27
CA ASN A 231 -6.11 20.67 -2.12
C ASN A 231 -7.15 20.84 -1.00
N ARG A 232 -8.10 19.92 -0.89
CA ARG A 232 -9.09 19.93 0.21
C ARG A 232 -8.41 19.87 1.57
N TYR A 233 -7.39 19.02 1.75
CA TYR A 233 -6.64 18.90 3.01
C TYR A 233 -5.85 20.16 3.34
N PHE A 234 -5.19 20.79 2.35
CA PHE A 234 -4.35 21.96 2.56
C PHE A 234 -5.06 23.30 2.55
N ARG A 235 -6.29 23.40 2.05
CA ARG A 235 -7.05 24.67 1.91
C ARG A 235 -7.11 25.52 3.17
N THR A 236 -7.15 24.90 4.34
CA THR A 236 -7.22 25.59 5.65
C THR A 236 -5.85 25.73 6.32
N ARG A 237 -4.76 25.31 5.64
CA ARG A 237 -3.41 25.21 6.23
C ARG A 237 -2.39 26.11 5.54
N CYS A 238 -2.52 26.32 4.25
CA CYS A 238 -1.64 27.18 3.46
C CYS A 238 -2.37 27.67 2.18
N ALA A 239 -1.70 28.54 1.43
CA ALA A 239 -2.17 28.93 0.09
C ALA A 239 -2.06 27.74 -0.87
N ILE A 240 -3.13 27.47 -1.60
CA ILE A 240 -3.19 26.39 -2.60
C ILE A 240 -3.37 26.93 -4.01
N GLN A 241 -2.97 26.16 -5.01
CA GLN A 241 -3.25 26.42 -6.42
C GLN A 241 -4.64 25.87 -6.78
N GLU A 242 -5.26 26.41 -7.80
CA GLU A 242 -6.52 25.88 -8.36
C GLU A 242 -6.32 24.48 -8.94
N ASP A 243 -7.26 23.58 -8.70
CA ASP A 243 -7.19 22.18 -9.13
C ASP A 243 -6.87 22.07 -10.63
N ILE A 244 -7.56 22.88 -11.45
CA ILE A 244 -7.39 22.86 -12.90
C ILE A 244 -6.00 23.35 -13.34
N LYS A 245 -5.42 24.33 -12.65
CA LYS A 245 -4.07 24.84 -12.97
C LYS A 245 -3.01 23.78 -12.68
N ILE A 246 -3.14 23.02 -11.57
CA ILE A 246 -2.25 21.90 -11.27
C ILE A 246 -2.42 20.82 -12.32
N PHE A 247 -3.66 20.45 -12.64
CA PHE A 247 -3.96 19.43 -13.63
C PHE A 247 -3.39 19.77 -14.99
N SER A 248 -3.65 20.99 -15.52
CA SER A 248 -3.15 21.43 -16.82
C SER A 248 -1.62 21.48 -16.85
N LYS A 249 -0.97 21.90 -15.75
CA LYS A 249 0.49 21.89 -15.64
C LYS A 249 1.07 20.49 -15.74
N ILE A 250 0.44 19.49 -15.08
CA ILE A 250 0.91 18.11 -15.04
C ILE A 250 0.64 17.38 -16.36
N THR A 251 -0.54 17.58 -16.95
CA THR A 251 -0.98 16.81 -18.12
C THR A 251 -0.70 17.50 -19.46
N HIS A 252 -0.43 18.81 -19.43
CA HIS A 252 -0.40 19.70 -20.60
C HIS A 252 -1.74 19.74 -21.38
N LEU A 253 -2.86 19.49 -20.69
CA LEU A 253 -4.22 19.54 -21.21
C LEU A 253 -4.99 20.66 -20.50
N ASP A 254 -5.76 21.45 -21.27
CA ASP A 254 -6.53 22.58 -20.73
C ASP A 254 -7.86 22.14 -20.09
N THR A 255 -8.38 20.98 -20.48
CA THR A 255 -9.65 20.43 -19.98
C THR A 255 -9.58 18.91 -19.82
N ILE A 256 -10.44 18.37 -18.96
CA ILE A 256 -10.71 16.93 -18.93
C ILE A 256 -11.82 16.69 -19.96
N GLU A 257 -11.47 16.07 -21.07
CA GLU A 257 -12.52 15.51 -21.94
C GLU A 257 -13.23 14.37 -21.21
N PRO A 258 -14.57 14.32 -21.28
CA PRO A 258 -15.38 13.36 -20.52
C PRO A 258 -15.19 11.90 -20.94
#